data_6ae97e95c73e7ea1bbd298df2bea9fac
#
_entry.id   6ae97e95c73e7ea1bbd298df2bea9fac
#
_cell.length_a   1.000
_cell.length_b   1.000
_cell.length_c   1.000
_cell.angle_alpha   90.00
_cell.angle_beta   90.00
_cell.angle_gamma   90.00
#
_symmetry.space_group_name_H-M   'P 1'
#
loop_
_entity.id
_entity.type
_entity.pdbx_description
1 polymer ?
#
loop_
_entity_poly.entity_id
_entity_poly.type
_entity_poly.pdbx_seq_one_letter_code
_entity_poly.pdbx_strand_id
1 'polypeptide(L)' 'NPRRWVAGLREGCMLRLEDGKLELIGKRPMRMFRKGVETFEVEPGGDLSFLL' A
#
# COMPACT_ATOMS: atom_id res chain seq x y z
N ASN A 1 -13.78 8.87 -6.55
CA ASN A 1 -14.39 7.87 -5.71
C ASN A 1 -13.82 7.94 -4.30
N PRO A 2 -14.65 8.36 -3.29
CA PRO A 2 -14.17 8.55 -1.92
C PRO A 2 -13.75 7.25 -1.24
N ARG A 3 -14.11 6.10 -1.81
CA ARG A 3 -13.74 4.80 -1.24
C ARG A 3 -12.46 4.22 -1.83
N ARG A 4 -11.88 4.94 -2.77
CA ARG A 4 -10.65 4.48 -3.40
C ARG A 4 -9.44 4.76 -2.51
N TRP A 5 -8.57 3.77 -2.40
CA TRP A 5 -7.28 3.96 -1.75
C TRP A 5 -6.29 4.58 -2.74
N VAL A 6 -5.47 5.48 -2.23
CA VAL A 6 -4.36 6.04 -2.99
C VAL A 6 -3.08 5.70 -2.24
N ALA A 7 -2.13 5.12 -2.95
CA ALA A 7 -0.87 4.72 -2.35
C ALA A 7 0.26 5.63 -2.83
N GLY A 8 1.01 6.17 -1.89
CA GLY A 8 2.22 6.93 -2.19
C GLY A 8 3.45 6.05 -2.04
N LEU A 9 3.95 5.53 -3.17
CA LEU A 9 5.15 4.72 -3.18
C LEU A 9 6.39 5.62 -3.17
N ARG A 10 7.37 5.22 -2.37
CA ARG A 10 8.65 5.90 -2.35
C ARG A 10 9.59 5.31 -3.39
N GLU A 11 10.61 6.09 -3.75
CA GLU A 11 11.61 5.64 -4.71
C GLU A 11 12.25 4.33 -4.26
N GLY A 12 12.40 3.40 -5.18
CA GLY A 12 12.96 2.08 -4.89
C GLY A 12 11.97 1.07 -4.35
N CYS A 13 10.68 1.45 -4.26
CA CYS A 13 9.63 0.55 -3.79
C CYS A 13 8.71 0.16 -4.93
N MET A 14 8.08 -1.01 -4.82
CA MET A 14 7.14 -1.50 -5.81
C MET A 14 6.09 -2.39 -5.14
N LEU A 15 4.96 -2.54 -5.80
CA LEU A 15 3.92 -3.48 -5.39
C LEU A 15 4.00 -4.70 -6.30
N ARG A 16 3.92 -5.89 -5.70
CA ARG A 16 3.90 -7.14 -6.45
C ARG A 16 2.63 -7.91 -6.13
N LEU A 17 1.90 -8.28 -7.18
CA LEU A 17 0.72 -9.12 -7.05
C LEU A 17 1.04 -10.50 -7.63
N GLU A 18 0.95 -11.53 -6.79
CA GLU A 18 1.26 -12.90 -7.17
C GLU A 18 0.36 -13.86 -6.41
N ASP A 19 -0.30 -14.75 -7.11
CA ASP A 19 -1.21 -15.75 -6.52
C ASP A 19 -2.25 -15.14 -5.58
N GLY A 20 -2.81 -14.01 -5.96
CA GLY A 20 -3.81 -13.32 -5.17
C GLY A 20 -3.27 -12.63 -3.93
N LYS A 21 -1.95 -12.55 -3.80
CA LYS A 21 -1.30 -11.88 -2.69
C LYS A 21 -0.60 -10.62 -3.16
N LEU A 22 -0.87 -9.52 -2.47
CA LEU A 22 -0.26 -8.23 -2.78
C LEU A 22 0.81 -7.91 -1.74
N GLU A 23 2.01 -7.60 -2.21
CA GLU A 23 3.14 -7.32 -1.32
C GLU A 23 3.81 -6.01 -1.67
N LEU A 24 4.28 -5.30 -0.64
CA LEU A 24 5.13 -4.14 -0.82
C LEU A 24 6.59 -4.60 -0.78
N ILE A 25 7.32 -4.33 -1.86
CA ILE A 25 8.73 -4.69 -1.99
C ILE A 25 9.54 -3.41 -1.91
N GLY A 26 10.56 -3.40 -1.08
CA GLY A 26 11.43 -2.24 -0.94
C GLY A 26 11.93 -2.09 0.48
N LYS A 27 12.54 -0.95 0.77
CA LYS A 27 13.15 -0.68 2.07
C LYS A 27 12.44 0.42 2.85
N ARG A 28 11.39 1.00 2.28
CA ARG A 28 10.67 2.10 2.91
C ARG A 28 9.17 1.84 2.96
N PRO A 29 8.48 2.41 3.95
CA PRO A 29 7.03 2.23 4.04
C PRO A 29 6.31 2.96 2.92
N MET A 30 5.10 2.47 2.61
CA MET A 30 4.20 3.06 1.64
C MET A 30 3.14 3.84 2.40
N ARG A 31 2.87 5.07 1.99
CA ARG A 31 1.84 5.89 2.64
C ARG A 31 0.50 5.66 1.97
N MET A 32 -0.51 5.42 2.81
CA MET A 32 -1.86 5.15 2.34
C MET A 32 -2.79 6.32 2.64
N PHE A 33 -3.60 6.67 1.65
CA PHE A 33 -4.57 7.76 1.74
C PHE A 33 -5.96 7.27 1.35
N ARG A 34 -6.96 7.75 2.08
CA ARG A 34 -8.35 7.52 1.72
C ARG A 34 -9.18 8.62 2.35
N LYS A 35 -10.13 9.16 1.58
CA LYS A 35 -10.99 10.23 2.08
C LYS A 35 -11.73 9.78 3.34
N GLY A 36 -11.65 10.59 4.39
CA GLY A 36 -12.31 10.29 5.66
C GLY A 36 -11.56 9.32 6.56
N VAL A 37 -10.39 8.85 6.12
CA VAL A 37 -9.56 7.94 6.90
C VAL A 37 -8.22 8.62 7.17
N GLU A 38 -7.76 8.50 8.41
CA GLU A 38 -6.47 9.06 8.78
C GLU A 38 -5.36 8.36 8.00
N THR A 39 -4.43 9.16 7.47
CA THR A 39 -3.28 8.65 6.72
C THR A 39 -2.43 7.72 7.59
N PHE A 40 -2.01 6.61 7.01
CA PHE A 40 -1.14 5.66 7.72
C PHE A 40 -0.09 5.08 6.76
N GLU A 41 0.90 4.41 7.33
CA GLU A 41 1.97 3.80 6.55
C GLU A 41 2.00 2.29 6.71
N VAL A 42 2.36 1.59 5.63
CA VAL A 42 2.51 0.14 5.62
C VAL A 42 3.97 -0.19 5.35
N GLU A 43 4.56 -0.98 6.23
CA GLU A 43 5.95 -1.40 6.08
C GLU A 43 6.09 -2.48 5.01
N PRO A 44 7.28 -2.60 4.38
CA PRO A 44 7.55 -3.70 3.46
C PRO A 44 7.27 -5.06 4.12
N GLY A 45 6.59 -5.93 3.41
CA GLY A 45 6.18 -7.23 3.95
C GLY A 45 4.88 -7.19 4.74
N GLY A 46 4.30 -6.00 4.93
CA GLY A 46 3.03 -5.88 5.63
C GLY A 46 1.86 -6.42 4.82
N ASP A 47 0.76 -6.69 5.51
CA ASP A 47 -0.45 -7.23 4.88
C ASP A 47 -1.19 -6.14 4.10
N LEU A 48 -1.35 -6.35 2.80
CA LEU A 48 -2.05 -5.44 1.91
C LEU A 48 -3.35 -6.03 1.37
N SER A 49 -3.87 -7.07 2.02
CA SER A 49 -5.09 -7.73 1.56
C SER A 49 -6.29 -6.77 1.49
N PHE A 50 -6.28 -5.72 2.28
CA PHE A 50 -7.35 -4.71 2.27
C PHE A 50 -7.45 -3.96 0.93
N LEU A 51 -6.43 -4.06 0.08
CA LEU A 51 -6.44 -3.44 -1.24
C LEU A 51 -7.00 -4.36 -2.33
N LEU A 52 -7.25 -5.60 -2.04
CA LEU A 52 -7.73 -6.58 -3.02
C LEU A 52 -9.24 -6.65 -3.13
#